data_849c839c9655423ba3d11c6cb0447d12
#
_entry.id   849c839c9655423ba3d11c6cb0447d12
#
_cell.length_a   1.000
_cell.length_b   1.000
_cell.length_c   1.000
_cell.angle_alpha   90.00
_cell.angle_beta   90.00
_cell.angle_gamma   90.00
#
_symmetry.space_group_name_H-M   'P 1'
#
loop_
_entity.id
_entity.type
_entity.pdbx_description
1 polymer ?
#
loop_
_entity_poly.entity_id
_entity_poly.type
_entity_poly.pdbx_seq_one_letter_code
_entity_poly.pdbx_strand_id
1 'polypeptide(L)'
;QNYTPPPIPVEEPTLKDKDGWKIDSIDGKSFIWYSYNKGAFNAQQQVNVLEIDLSSPDYELEFVSAPQLDSLSSVALKHDAVAGINGTYELEASFVKVNGSIISPITLPEGHLRYWKHEGAIAYDGYKVEIGYGTKESYSYNSMPNIFSGAPALIDDYQPVGETFIGDITGINLNSLDGEDYRRHQGVRHPRTAVALTEQNKLLLVTVDGRADLAAGMTAKELTSFINQYFKPQHALNVDGGGSTTMYIRDSNLSVTDVVNYPCDNKKFDHYGQRSVRTFILVKKHSNGQLFDSGDGSEDNPYIIKTARHMQ
;
A
#
# COMPACT_ATOMS: atom_id res chain seq x y z
N GLN A 1 -39.01 -1.74 -14.20
CA GLN A 1 -37.54 -1.91 -14.32
C GLN A 1 -36.91 -0.64 -13.81
N ASN A 2 -36.22 -0.72 -12.69
CA ASN A 2 -35.47 0.39 -12.14
C ASN A 2 -34.24 0.61 -13.04
N TYR A 3 -34.24 1.72 -13.76
CA TYR A 3 -33.08 2.17 -14.52
C TYR A 3 -31.98 2.61 -13.55
N THR A 4 -30.87 1.89 -13.52
CA THR A 4 -29.65 2.33 -12.84
C THR A 4 -28.80 3.04 -13.90
N PRO A 5 -28.59 4.37 -13.79
CA PRO A 5 -27.76 5.08 -14.75
C PRO A 5 -26.33 4.49 -14.70
N PRO A 6 -25.63 4.47 -15.84
CA PRO A 6 -24.23 4.06 -15.85
C PRO A 6 -23.44 4.98 -14.91
N PRO A 7 -22.40 4.44 -14.23
CA PRO A 7 -21.55 5.24 -13.38
C PRO A 7 -20.95 6.40 -14.19
N ILE A 8 -20.94 7.59 -13.58
CA ILE A 8 -20.28 8.74 -14.18
C ILE A 8 -18.80 8.42 -14.25
N PRO A 9 -18.14 8.52 -15.42
CA PRO A 9 -16.71 8.31 -15.51
C PRO A 9 -16.00 9.26 -14.54
N VAL A 10 -15.21 8.70 -13.64
CA VAL A 10 -14.35 9.50 -12.76
C VAL A 10 -13.12 9.86 -13.58
N GLU A 11 -12.97 11.14 -13.90
CA GLU A 11 -11.75 11.62 -14.56
C GLU A 11 -10.55 11.45 -13.63
N GLU A 12 -9.45 10.92 -14.15
CA GLU A 12 -8.19 10.94 -13.40
C GLU A 12 -7.78 12.37 -13.09
N PRO A 13 -7.36 12.67 -11.84
CA PRO A 13 -6.79 13.96 -11.53
C PRO A 13 -5.60 14.23 -12.45
N THR A 14 -5.60 15.39 -13.07
CA THR A 14 -4.43 15.82 -13.85
C THR A 14 -3.30 16.19 -12.92
N LEU A 15 -2.07 16.28 -13.42
CA LEU A 15 -0.93 16.74 -12.61
C LEU A 15 -1.16 18.12 -11.99
N LYS A 16 -2.03 18.94 -12.59
CA LYS A 16 -2.45 20.25 -12.07
C LYS A 16 -3.23 20.15 -10.76
N ASP A 17 -3.98 19.07 -10.56
CA ASP A 17 -4.79 18.85 -9.36
C ASP A 17 -3.95 18.47 -8.14
N LYS A 18 -2.66 18.23 -8.35
CA LYS A 18 -1.70 17.89 -7.31
C LYS A 18 -0.86 19.09 -6.86
N ASP A 19 -1.50 20.24 -6.69
CA ASP A 19 -0.82 21.44 -6.18
C ASP A 19 -0.17 21.17 -4.82
N GLY A 20 1.08 21.58 -4.70
CA GLY A 20 1.90 21.33 -3.51
C GLY A 20 2.70 20.03 -3.55
N TRP A 21 2.54 19.23 -4.57
CA TRP A 21 3.32 18.03 -4.76
C TRP A 21 4.54 18.25 -5.64
N LYS A 22 5.65 17.62 -5.24
CA LYS A 22 6.78 17.39 -6.14
C LYS A 22 6.51 16.08 -6.88
N ILE A 23 6.73 16.11 -8.20
CA ILE A 23 6.44 14.99 -9.07
C ILE A 23 7.73 14.58 -9.77
N ASP A 24 8.15 13.34 -9.54
CA ASP A 24 9.30 12.73 -10.17
C ASP A 24 8.82 11.56 -11.04
N SER A 25 8.94 11.71 -12.36
CA SER A 25 8.72 10.60 -13.27
C SER A 25 9.96 9.71 -13.24
N ILE A 26 9.84 8.52 -12.65
CA ILE A 26 10.93 7.55 -12.61
C ILE A 26 11.04 6.83 -13.95
N ASP A 27 9.89 6.52 -14.58
CA ASP A 27 9.84 5.89 -15.90
C ASP A 27 8.59 6.35 -16.67
N GLY A 28 8.68 7.53 -17.26
CA GLY A 28 7.58 8.11 -18.03
C GLY A 28 6.30 8.21 -17.22
N LYS A 29 5.21 7.64 -17.74
CA LYS A 29 3.92 7.55 -17.03
C LYS A 29 3.71 6.24 -16.29
N SER A 30 4.63 5.28 -16.46
CA SER A 30 4.48 3.93 -15.90
C SER A 30 4.86 3.83 -14.44
N PHE A 31 5.73 4.72 -13.98
CA PHE A 31 6.19 4.75 -12.59
C PHE A 31 6.49 6.19 -12.18
N ILE A 32 5.66 6.74 -11.29
CA ILE A 32 5.72 8.14 -10.85
C ILE A 32 5.83 8.19 -9.32
N TRP A 33 6.71 9.03 -8.82
CA TRP A 33 6.86 9.33 -7.40
C TRP A 33 6.36 10.74 -7.12
N TYR A 34 5.35 10.83 -6.25
CA TYR A 34 4.82 12.08 -5.72
C TYR A 34 5.26 12.25 -4.28
N SER A 35 5.77 13.44 -3.93
CA SER A 35 6.09 13.79 -2.56
C SER A 35 5.43 15.10 -2.16
N TYR A 36 4.87 15.11 -0.94
CA TYR A 36 4.16 16.25 -0.36
C TYR A 36 4.83 16.63 0.95
N ASN A 37 5.31 17.85 1.04
CA ASN A 37 5.97 18.42 2.22
C ASN A 37 5.37 19.79 2.50
N LYS A 38 4.13 19.80 2.95
CA LYS A 38 3.36 21.02 3.25
C LYS A 38 2.40 20.81 4.41
N GLY A 39 1.69 21.86 4.79
CA GLY A 39 0.60 21.77 5.76
C GLY A 39 -0.63 21.08 5.20
N ALA A 40 -1.24 20.24 6.02
CA ALA A 40 -2.57 19.69 5.84
C ALA A 40 -3.14 19.37 7.22
N PHE A 41 -4.44 19.59 7.40
CA PHE A 41 -5.11 19.37 8.70
C PHE A 41 -4.48 20.18 9.85
N ASN A 42 -4.11 21.42 9.59
CA ASN A 42 -3.45 22.34 10.53
C ASN A 42 -2.12 21.82 11.11
N ALA A 43 -1.40 21.00 10.37
CA ALA A 43 -0.12 20.47 10.78
C ALA A 43 0.80 20.23 9.58
N GLN A 44 2.11 20.17 9.82
CA GLN A 44 3.08 19.81 8.78
C GLN A 44 3.00 18.32 8.48
N GLN A 45 2.97 17.98 7.20
CA GLN A 45 2.87 16.61 6.73
C GLN A 45 4.03 16.25 5.80
N GLN A 46 4.38 14.95 5.79
CA GLN A 46 5.33 14.34 4.87
C GLN A 46 4.64 13.13 4.27
N VAL A 47 4.32 13.19 2.99
CA VAL A 47 3.62 12.11 2.28
C VAL A 47 4.40 11.71 1.05
N ASN A 48 4.53 10.42 0.82
CA ASN A 48 5.07 9.85 -0.42
C ASN A 48 4.03 8.93 -1.05
N VAL A 49 3.86 9.05 -2.35
CA VAL A 49 2.99 8.17 -3.14
C VAL A 49 3.76 7.67 -4.35
N LEU A 50 3.80 6.36 -4.53
CA LEU A 50 4.24 5.74 -5.77
C LEU A 50 3.02 5.35 -6.59
N GLU A 51 2.99 5.75 -7.84
CA GLU A 51 1.97 5.35 -8.80
C GLU A 51 2.59 4.42 -9.83
N ILE A 52 2.10 3.19 -9.87
CA ILE A 52 2.55 2.16 -10.80
C ILE A 52 1.41 1.85 -11.77
N ASP A 53 1.64 2.01 -13.06
CA ASP A 53 0.70 1.60 -14.08
C ASP A 53 0.76 0.07 -14.24
N LEU A 54 -0.24 -0.62 -13.69
CA LEU A 54 -0.32 -2.09 -13.77
C LEU A 54 -0.64 -2.60 -15.18
N SER A 55 -1.06 -1.72 -16.09
CA SER A 55 -1.24 -2.07 -17.50
C SER A 55 0.07 -2.05 -18.28
N SER A 56 1.13 -1.45 -17.72
CA SER A 56 2.46 -1.49 -18.31
C SER A 56 3.11 -2.87 -18.11
N PRO A 57 3.70 -3.49 -19.14
CA PRO A 57 4.44 -4.75 -18.98
C PRO A 57 5.79 -4.59 -18.28
N ASP A 58 6.23 -3.35 -18.02
CA ASP A 58 7.58 -3.07 -17.51
C ASP A 58 7.72 -3.32 -16.02
N TYR A 59 6.60 -3.35 -15.28
CA TYR A 59 6.60 -3.50 -13.83
C TYR A 59 5.69 -4.62 -13.36
N GLU A 60 6.09 -5.27 -12.28
CA GLU A 60 5.30 -6.25 -11.55
C GLU A 60 5.45 -6.04 -10.05
N LEU A 61 4.54 -6.60 -9.29
CA LEU A 61 4.62 -6.63 -7.84
C LEU A 61 5.18 -7.96 -7.37
N GLU A 62 5.82 -7.94 -6.21
CA GLU A 62 6.16 -9.14 -5.46
C GLU A 62 5.69 -8.97 -4.01
N PHE A 63 4.81 -9.85 -3.56
CA PHE A 63 4.43 -9.95 -2.16
C PHE A 63 5.43 -10.86 -1.48
N VAL A 64 6.05 -10.38 -0.40
CA VAL A 64 7.06 -11.13 0.34
C VAL A 64 6.62 -11.33 1.78
N SER A 65 6.71 -12.56 2.25
CA SER A 65 6.70 -12.90 3.67
C SER A 65 8.10 -13.41 4.04
N ALA A 66 8.85 -12.61 4.77
CA ALA A 66 10.19 -12.99 5.18
C ALA A 66 10.12 -14.06 6.27
N PRO A 67 11.04 -15.04 6.30
CA PRO A 67 11.04 -16.09 7.33
C PRO A 67 11.35 -15.55 8.73
N GLN A 68 12.00 -14.40 8.80
CA GLN A 68 12.34 -13.67 10.02
C GLN A 68 12.08 -12.18 9.81
N LEU A 69 12.07 -11.42 10.90
CA LEU A 69 12.04 -9.96 10.82
C LEU A 69 13.23 -9.44 9.99
N ASP A 70 12.94 -8.56 9.04
CA ASP A 70 13.96 -7.96 8.19
C ASP A 70 13.54 -6.51 7.82
N SER A 71 14.52 -5.72 7.40
CA SER A 71 14.25 -4.35 6.95
C SER A 71 13.81 -4.32 5.49
N LEU A 72 12.95 -3.36 5.14
CA LEU A 72 12.51 -3.19 3.76
C LEU A 72 13.69 -3.01 2.81
N SER A 73 14.66 -2.17 3.15
CA SER A 73 15.83 -1.93 2.28
C SER A 73 16.64 -3.20 2.02
N SER A 74 16.82 -4.05 3.03
CA SER A 74 17.49 -5.34 2.90
C SER A 74 16.72 -6.31 2.00
N VAL A 75 15.42 -6.45 2.22
CA VAL A 75 14.55 -7.33 1.41
C VAL A 75 14.47 -6.83 -0.04
N ALA A 76 14.36 -5.53 -0.25
CA ALA A 76 14.34 -4.94 -1.60
C ALA A 76 15.63 -5.25 -2.38
N LEU A 77 16.80 -5.16 -1.73
CA LEU A 77 18.07 -5.54 -2.35
C LEU A 77 18.14 -7.03 -2.69
N LYS A 78 17.76 -7.91 -1.76
CA LYS A 78 17.75 -9.37 -1.96
C LYS A 78 16.85 -9.80 -3.11
N HIS A 79 15.73 -9.10 -3.32
CA HIS A 79 14.75 -9.41 -4.36
C HIS A 79 14.92 -8.58 -5.63
N ASP A 80 15.98 -7.77 -5.72
CA ASP A 80 16.23 -6.88 -6.88
C ASP A 80 15.05 -5.96 -7.19
N ALA A 81 14.42 -5.44 -6.15
CA ALA A 81 13.28 -4.53 -6.29
C ALA A 81 13.73 -3.11 -6.66
N VAL A 82 12.92 -2.40 -7.42
CA VAL A 82 13.14 -0.98 -7.74
C VAL A 82 12.44 -0.07 -6.74
N ALA A 83 11.44 -0.56 -6.04
CA ALA A 83 10.76 0.15 -4.98
C ALA A 83 10.01 -0.83 -4.07
N GLY A 84 9.48 -0.34 -2.96
CA GLY A 84 8.64 -1.13 -2.09
C GLY A 84 8.16 -0.36 -0.87
N ILE A 85 7.24 -1.00 -0.16
CA ILE A 85 6.70 -0.55 1.13
C ILE A 85 6.68 -1.73 2.11
N ASN A 86 6.57 -1.43 3.41
CA ASN A 86 6.19 -2.41 4.41
C ASN A 86 4.81 -2.99 4.08
N GLY A 87 4.59 -4.22 4.51
CA GLY A 87 3.33 -4.92 4.27
C GLY A 87 2.29 -4.70 5.36
N THR A 88 1.69 -5.82 5.79
CA THR A 88 0.57 -5.80 6.72
C THR A 88 0.99 -5.98 8.18
N TYR A 89 0.02 -6.03 9.07
CA TYR A 89 0.20 -6.20 10.51
C TYR A 89 0.86 -7.53 10.86
N GLU A 90 1.05 -7.76 12.15
CA GLU A 90 1.59 -9.01 12.69
C GLU A 90 0.82 -10.24 12.14
N LEU A 91 1.54 -11.35 11.94
CA LEU A 91 1.00 -12.51 11.24
C LEU A 91 -0.27 -13.08 11.89
N GLU A 92 -0.31 -13.16 13.23
CA GLU A 92 -1.45 -13.72 13.94
C GLU A 92 -2.75 -12.91 13.75
N ALA A 93 -2.65 -11.61 13.46
CA ALA A 93 -3.78 -10.72 13.20
C ALA A 93 -4.13 -10.59 11.71
N SER A 94 -3.29 -11.13 10.83
CA SER A 94 -3.36 -10.89 9.39
C SER A 94 -3.59 -12.18 8.61
N PHE A 95 -4.32 -12.07 7.51
CA PHE A 95 -4.32 -13.09 6.47
C PHE A 95 -3.17 -12.80 5.51
N VAL A 96 -2.26 -13.74 5.38
CA VAL A 96 -1.07 -13.63 4.54
C VAL A 96 -0.97 -14.87 3.66
N LYS A 97 -1.04 -14.65 2.35
CA LYS A 97 -0.86 -15.68 1.32
C LYS A 97 0.15 -15.19 0.31
N VAL A 98 1.16 -16.00 0.02
CA VAL A 98 2.24 -15.67 -0.91
C VAL A 98 2.47 -16.85 -1.85
N ASN A 99 2.48 -16.58 -3.15
CA ASN A 99 2.69 -17.60 -4.19
C ASN A 99 1.82 -18.86 -4.00
N GLY A 100 0.58 -18.68 -3.63
CA GLY A 100 -0.39 -19.75 -3.43
C GLY A 100 -0.33 -20.44 -2.06
N SER A 101 0.64 -20.13 -1.21
CA SER A 101 0.78 -20.70 0.13
C SER A 101 0.23 -19.77 1.20
N ILE A 102 -0.66 -20.27 2.04
CA ILE A 102 -1.17 -19.52 3.20
C ILE A 102 -0.11 -19.55 4.28
N ILE A 103 0.47 -18.39 4.56
CA ILE A 103 1.48 -18.19 5.61
C ILE A 103 0.81 -17.96 6.96
N SER A 104 -0.27 -17.18 6.97
CA SER A 104 -1.10 -16.95 8.16
C SER A 104 -2.58 -16.91 7.81
N PRO A 105 -3.41 -17.77 8.46
CA PRO A 105 -4.85 -17.79 8.25
C PRO A 105 -5.61 -16.91 9.24
N ILE A 106 -4.98 -15.97 9.92
CA ILE A 106 -5.50 -15.23 11.09
C ILE A 106 -5.74 -16.21 12.26
N THR A 107 -4.82 -16.23 13.21
CA THR A 107 -4.87 -17.16 14.35
C THR A 107 -5.45 -16.54 15.61
N LEU A 108 -5.58 -15.20 15.66
CA LEU A 108 -6.24 -14.55 16.79
C LEU A 108 -7.71 -14.96 16.87
N PRO A 109 -8.24 -15.22 18.07
CA PRO A 109 -9.65 -15.51 18.24
C PRO A 109 -10.49 -14.26 17.99
N GLU A 110 -11.71 -14.45 17.52
CA GLU A 110 -12.74 -13.41 17.50
C GLU A 110 -12.92 -12.82 18.89
N GLY A 111 -13.03 -11.51 19.01
CA GLY A 111 -13.05 -10.83 20.30
C GLY A 111 -11.68 -10.45 20.88
N HIS A 112 -10.58 -10.91 20.30
CA HIS A 112 -9.25 -10.43 20.66
C HIS A 112 -9.12 -8.92 20.36
N LEU A 113 -8.39 -8.18 21.20
CA LEU A 113 -8.22 -6.73 21.05
C LEU A 113 -7.71 -6.30 19.67
N ARG A 114 -6.91 -7.14 18.99
CA ARG A 114 -6.33 -6.88 17.67
C ARG A 114 -7.07 -7.61 16.52
N TYR A 115 -8.21 -8.22 16.76
CA TYR A 115 -8.96 -8.96 15.74
C TYR A 115 -9.48 -8.09 14.60
N TRP A 116 -9.61 -6.79 14.80
CA TRP A 116 -10.06 -5.82 13.81
C TRP A 116 -9.10 -5.62 12.61
N LYS A 117 -7.86 -6.12 12.66
CA LYS A 117 -6.79 -5.79 11.71
C LYS A 117 -6.91 -6.46 10.33
N HIS A 118 -8.02 -7.04 9.99
CA HIS A 118 -8.25 -7.75 8.71
C HIS A 118 -9.60 -7.41 8.03
N GLU A 119 -10.03 -6.17 8.13
CA GLU A 119 -11.31 -5.71 7.54
C GLU A 119 -11.36 -5.84 6.02
N GLY A 120 -10.23 -5.65 5.35
CA GLY A 120 -10.08 -5.77 3.91
C GLY A 120 -8.77 -6.41 3.53
N ALA A 121 -8.55 -6.57 2.23
CA ALA A 121 -7.30 -7.10 1.71
C ALA A 121 -6.93 -6.51 0.36
N ILE A 122 -5.62 -6.53 0.07
CA ILE A 122 -5.07 -6.40 -1.27
C ILE A 122 -4.68 -7.78 -1.78
N ALA A 123 -5.09 -8.11 -3.00
CA ALA A 123 -4.77 -9.37 -3.65
C ALA A 123 -4.12 -9.12 -5.02
N TYR A 124 -3.21 -10.00 -5.42
CA TYR A 124 -2.44 -9.88 -6.65
C TYR A 124 -2.19 -11.27 -7.26
N ASP A 125 -2.39 -11.41 -8.56
CA ASP A 125 -2.21 -12.68 -9.27
C ASP A 125 -1.03 -12.69 -10.27
N GLY A 126 -0.19 -11.68 -10.23
CA GLY A 126 0.88 -11.46 -11.21
C GLY A 126 0.44 -10.56 -12.38
N TYR A 127 -0.84 -10.25 -12.49
CA TYR A 127 -1.43 -9.50 -13.56
C TYR A 127 -2.32 -8.35 -13.07
N LYS A 128 -3.26 -8.62 -12.17
CA LYS A 128 -4.20 -7.64 -11.64
C LYS A 128 -4.13 -7.55 -10.12
N VAL A 129 -4.50 -6.39 -9.61
CA VAL A 129 -4.71 -6.11 -8.19
C VAL A 129 -6.21 -5.99 -7.92
N GLU A 130 -6.64 -6.53 -6.79
CA GLU A 130 -7.95 -6.30 -6.21
C GLU A 130 -7.78 -5.76 -4.80
N ILE A 131 -8.57 -4.76 -4.43
CA ILE A 131 -8.63 -4.21 -3.08
C ILE A 131 -10.10 -4.16 -2.66
N GLY A 132 -10.42 -4.67 -1.47
CA GLY A 132 -11.80 -4.63 -0.99
C GLY A 132 -11.97 -5.28 0.37
N TYR A 133 -13.21 -5.20 0.87
CA TYR A 133 -13.62 -5.88 2.10
C TYR A 133 -13.48 -7.39 1.99
N GLY A 134 -13.29 -8.03 3.12
CA GLY A 134 -13.28 -9.46 3.22
C GLY A 134 -13.37 -9.93 4.66
N THR A 135 -13.43 -11.24 4.80
CA THR A 135 -13.44 -11.95 6.07
C THR A 135 -12.38 -13.04 6.05
N LYS A 136 -12.02 -13.54 7.22
CA LYS A 136 -11.12 -14.69 7.35
C LYS A 136 -11.55 -15.85 6.40
N GLU A 137 -12.84 -16.13 6.33
CA GLU A 137 -13.40 -17.18 5.48
C GLU A 137 -13.25 -16.82 3.99
N SER A 138 -13.60 -15.60 3.60
CA SER A 138 -13.52 -15.16 2.19
C SER A 138 -12.09 -15.18 1.68
N TYR A 139 -11.12 -14.77 2.48
CA TYR A 139 -9.70 -14.84 2.12
C TYR A 139 -9.23 -16.27 1.91
N SER A 140 -9.69 -17.20 2.76
CA SER A 140 -9.34 -18.62 2.67
C SER A 140 -9.83 -19.28 1.37
N TYR A 141 -10.96 -18.82 0.85
CA TYR A 141 -11.54 -19.32 -0.41
C TYR A 141 -11.10 -18.55 -1.65
N ASN A 142 -10.42 -17.42 -1.48
CA ASN A 142 -9.96 -16.61 -2.60
C ASN A 142 -8.81 -17.33 -3.31
N SER A 143 -8.95 -17.51 -4.64
CA SER A 143 -7.95 -18.21 -5.47
C SER A 143 -6.72 -17.34 -5.82
N MET A 144 -6.75 -16.05 -5.54
CA MET A 144 -5.60 -15.16 -5.77
C MET A 144 -4.37 -15.67 -5.02
N PRO A 145 -3.22 -15.80 -5.68
CA PRO A 145 -2.02 -16.41 -5.07
C PRO A 145 -1.34 -15.54 -4.02
N ASN A 146 -1.58 -14.24 -4.05
CA ASN A 146 -0.97 -13.29 -3.10
C ASN A 146 -2.07 -12.45 -2.47
N ILE A 147 -2.19 -12.49 -1.14
CA ILE A 147 -3.20 -11.75 -0.38
C ILE A 147 -2.56 -11.24 0.91
N PHE A 148 -2.66 -9.93 1.15
CA PHE A 148 -2.38 -9.32 2.44
C PHE A 148 -3.63 -8.62 2.94
N SER A 149 -4.14 -9.01 4.10
CA SER A 149 -5.22 -8.29 4.75
C SER A 149 -4.71 -7.02 5.43
N GLY A 150 -5.62 -6.11 5.71
CA GLY A 150 -5.34 -4.86 6.39
C GLY A 150 -6.60 -4.23 6.96
N ALA A 151 -6.47 -3.12 7.62
CA ALA A 151 -7.57 -2.33 8.19
C ALA A 151 -7.08 -0.93 8.61
N PRO A 152 -7.96 0.06 8.59
CA PRO A 152 -9.32 0.01 8.06
C PRO A 152 -9.36 0.08 6.54
N ALA A 153 -10.48 -0.30 5.93
CA ALA A 153 -10.80 0.11 4.58
C ALA A 153 -10.99 1.63 4.56
N LEU A 154 -10.38 2.31 3.60
CA LEU A 154 -10.42 3.77 3.51
C LEU A 154 -11.41 4.25 2.46
N ILE A 155 -11.36 3.65 1.28
CA ILE A 155 -12.25 3.95 0.16
C ILE A 155 -12.73 2.63 -0.44
N ASP A 156 -14.04 2.51 -0.61
CA ASP A 156 -14.68 1.36 -1.23
C ASP A 156 -15.61 1.85 -2.34
N ASP A 157 -15.31 1.49 -3.57
CA ASP A 157 -16.03 1.95 -4.77
C ASP A 157 -16.34 3.46 -4.73
N TYR A 158 -15.30 4.26 -4.54
CA TYR A 158 -15.31 5.73 -4.38
C TYR A 158 -15.95 6.25 -3.09
N GLN A 159 -16.49 5.39 -2.22
CA GLN A 159 -17.09 5.83 -0.97
C GLN A 159 -16.01 5.96 0.14
N PRO A 160 -15.92 7.10 0.83
CA PRO A 160 -14.89 7.34 1.84
C PRO A 160 -15.23 6.67 3.17
N VAL A 161 -15.28 5.34 3.19
CA VAL A 161 -15.69 4.53 4.34
C VAL A 161 -14.76 4.68 5.54
N GLY A 162 -13.50 5.03 5.32
CA GLY A 162 -12.53 5.29 6.40
C GLY A 162 -12.85 6.50 7.27
N GLU A 163 -13.77 7.36 6.84
CA GLU A 163 -14.26 8.49 7.65
C GLU A 163 -15.20 8.05 8.78
N THR A 164 -15.77 6.87 8.70
CA THR A 164 -16.80 6.38 9.63
C THR A 164 -16.42 5.08 10.34
N PHE A 165 -15.23 4.55 10.10
CA PHE A 165 -14.81 3.25 10.63
C PHE A 165 -14.85 3.19 12.17
N ILE A 166 -14.43 4.23 12.83
CA ILE A 166 -14.35 4.27 14.32
C ILE A 166 -15.70 4.50 15.00
N GLY A 167 -16.74 4.80 14.25
CA GLY A 167 -18.07 5.09 14.80
C GLY A 167 -18.09 6.34 15.69
N ASP A 168 -18.94 6.34 16.71
CA ASP A 168 -19.07 7.46 17.63
C ASP A 168 -18.00 7.40 18.72
N ILE A 169 -17.14 8.42 18.74
CA ILE A 169 -16.08 8.61 19.74
C ILE A 169 -16.31 9.86 20.61
N THR A 170 -17.51 10.43 20.59
CA THR A 170 -17.85 11.63 21.34
C THR A 170 -17.60 11.43 22.84
N GLY A 171 -16.82 12.32 23.44
CA GLY A 171 -16.50 12.28 24.86
C GLY A 171 -15.46 11.22 25.27
N ILE A 172 -14.91 10.47 24.33
CA ILE A 172 -13.86 9.48 24.60
C ILE A 172 -12.48 10.15 24.50
N ASN A 173 -11.66 10.02 25.57
CA ASN A 173 -10.24 10.34 25.48
C ASN A 173 -9.49 9.18 24.80
N LEU A 174 -9.24 9.29 23.50
CA LEU A 174 -8.63 8.24 22.71
C LEU A 174 -7.23 7.85 23.22
N ASN A 175 -6.46 8.82 23.75
CA ASN A 175 -5.12 8.55 24.26
C ASN A 175 -5.10 7.75 25.56
N SER A 176 -6.23 7.61 26.25
CA SER A 176 -6.36 6.78 27.44
C SER A 176 -6.69 5.32 27.14
N LEU A 177 -7.06 5.01 25.89
CA LEU A 177 -7.33 3.64 25.45
C LEU A 177 -6.03 2.87 25.25
N ASP A 178 -6.13 1.53 25.25
CA ASP A 178 -5.01 0.66 24.85
C ASP A 178 -4.51 1.06 23.45
N GLY A 179 -3.18 0.99 23.25
CA GLY A 179 -2.55 1.33 21.97
C GLY A 179 -3.04 0.49 20.79
N GLU A 180 -3.56 -0.70 21.08
CA GLU A 180 -4.11 -1.63 20.09
C GLU A 180 -5.64 -1.52 19.93
N ASP A 181 -6.30 -0.64 20.69
CA ASP A 181 -7.73 -0.37 20.51
C ASP A 181 -7.96 0.30 19.15
N TYR A 182 -8.89 -0.24 18.36
CA TYR A 182 -9.17 0.25 17.01
C TYR A 182 -9.57 1.73 16.97
N ARG A 183 -10.25 2.22 18.01
CA ARG A 183 -10.69 3.63 18.10
C ARG A 183 -9.49 4.56 18.25
N ARG A 184 -8.54 4.21 19.11
CA ARG A 184 -7.28 4.96 19.25
C ARG A 184 -6.45 4.87 17.98
N HIS A 185 -6.31 3.67 17.43
CA HIS A 185 -5.54 3.45 16.20
C HIS A 185 -6.08 4.30 15.03
N GLN A 186 -7.40 4.37 14.88
CA GLN A 186 -8.03 5.11 13.79
C GLN A 186 -8.14 6.60 14.06
N GLY A 187 -8.44 6.98 15.31
CA GLY A 187 -8.78 8.34 15.68
C GLY A 187 -7.62 9.23 16.09
N VAL A 188 -6.42 8.69 16.26
CA VAL A 188 -5.21 9.44 16.61
C VAL A 188 -4.29 9.52 15.39
N ARG A 189 -3.54 10.61 15.25
CA ARG A 189 -2.54 10.77 14.20
C ARG A 189 -1.38 9.83 14.43
N HIS A 190 -1.08 9.04 13.40
CA HIS A 190 0.05 8.12 13.36
C HIS A 190 0.72 8.16 11.97
N PRO A 191 1.96 7.68 11.84
CA PRO A 191 2.45 7.28 10.53
C PRO A 191 1.50 6.25 9.92
N ARG A 192 1.28 6.33 8.61
CA ARG A 192 0.36 5.44 7.89
C ARG A 192 1.02 4.88 6.64
N THR A 193 0.67 3.64 6.33
CA THR A 193 0.94 3.02 5.04
C THR A 193 -0.39 2.56 4.45
N ALA A 194 -0.63 2.89 3.20
CA ALA A 194 -1.86 2.51 2.52
C ALA A 194 -1.59 2.07 1.08
N VAL A 195 -2.50 1.30 0.56
CA VAL A 195 -2.54 0.90 -0.85
C VAL A 195 -3.85 1.38 -1.46
N ALA A 196 -3.82 1.81 -2.70
CA ALA A 196 -5.02 2.26 -3.39
C ALA A 196 -4.97 1.84 -4.86
N LEU A 197 -6.14 1.69 -5.47
CA LEU A 197 -6.28 1.26 -6.85
C LEU A 197 -7.24 2.19 -7.57
N THR A 198 -6.81 2.71 -8.71
CA THR A 198 -7.66 3.51 -9.58
C THR A 198 -8.41 2.63 -10.57
N GLU A 199 -9.52 3.15 -11.11
CA GLU A 199 -10.29 2.48 -12.16
C GLU A 199 -9.46 2.26 -13.44
N GLN A 200 -8.43 3.10 -13.67
CA GLN A 200 -7.49 2.99 -14.78
C GLN A 200 -6.35 1.99 -14.51
N ASN A 201 -6.50 1.14 -13.51
CA ASN A 201 -5.54 0.10 -13.13
C ASN A 201 -4.17 0.64 -12.70
N LYS A 202 -4.15 1.78 -12.02
CA LYS A 202 -2.94 2.30 -11.38
C LYS A 202 -2.95 1.97 -9.90
N LEU A 203 -1.86 1.37 -9.44
CA LEU A 203 -1.65 1.09 -8.02
C LEU A 203 -0.93 2.27 -7.38
N LEU A 204 -1.46 2.72 -6.25
CA LEU A 204 -0.85 3.74 -5.41
C LEU A 204 -0.32 3.08 -4.13
N LEU A 205 0.96 3.29 -3.85
CA LEU A 205 1.59 2.91 -2.59
C LEU A 205 1.86 4.20 -1.82
N VAL A 206 1.27 4.31 -0.63
CA VAL A 206 1.22 5.57 0.14
C VAL A 206 1.90 5.39 1.47
N THR A 207 2.81 6.32 1.81
CA THR A 207 3.33 6.47 3.18
C THR A 207 3.09 7.89 3.67
N VAL A 208 2.63 8.00 4.91
CA VAL A 208 2.49 9.25 5.66
C VAL A 208 3.38 9.14 6.88
N ASP A 209 4.34 10.03 7.02
CA ASP A 209 5.20 10.06 8.20
C ASP A 209 4.50 10.73 9.38
N GLY A 210 4.95 10.45 10.58
CA GLY A 210 4.33 10.98 11.78
C GLY A 210 5.25 10.97 12.99
N ARG A 211 4.70 11.37 14.13
CA ARG A 211 5.39 11.39 15.43
C ARG A 211 6.60 12.33 15.47
N ALA A 212 6.56 13.39 14.66
CA ALA A 212 7.58 14.44 14.63
C ALA A 212 6.93 15.81 14.37
N ASP A 213 7.58 16.89 14.78
CA ASP A 213 7.09 18.26 14.54
C ASP A 213 6.97 18.57 13.04
N LEU A 214 7.87 18.03 12.24
CA LEU A 214 7.87 18.19 10.78
C LEU A 214 7.00 17.16 10.06
N ALA A 215 6.42 16.21 10.77
CA ALA A 215 5.56 15.16 10.24
C ALA A 215 4.54 14.74 11.30
N ALA A 216 3.36 15.32 11.26
CA ALA A 216 2.33 15.08 12.28
C ALA A 216 1.71 13.70 12.19
N GLY A 217 1.62 13.14 11.00
CA GLY A 217 0.81 11.96 10.74
C GLY A 217 -0.67 12.30 10.51
N MET A 218 -1.45 11.29 10.28
CA MET A 218 -2.89 11.43 9.97
C MET A 218 -3.72 10.41 10.74
N THR A 219 -4.93 10.82 11.09
CA THR A 219 -6.00 9.88 11.48
C THR A 219 -6.47 9.11 10.25
N ALA A 220 -7.21 8.02 10.43
CA ALA A 220 -7.78 7.28 9.31
C ALA A 220 -8.72 8.16 8.46
N LYS A 221 -9.51 9.01 9.11
CA LYS A 221 -10.39 9.99 8.45
C LYS A 221 -9.59 10.99 7.63
N GLU A 222 -8.53 11.57 8.18
CA GLU A 222 -7.66 12.51 7.49
C GLU A 222 -6.96 11.86 6.29
N LEU A 223 -6.45 10.65 6.46
CA LEU A 223 -5.82 9.88 5.38
C LEU A 223 -6.81 9.59 4.24
N THR A 224 -8.02 9.16 4.58
CA THR A 224 -9.08 8.93 3.60
C THR A 224 -9.38 10.18 2.79
N SER A 225 -9.60 11.30 3.48
CA SER A 225 -9.86 12.60 2.86
C SER A 225 -8.70 13.06 1.97
N PHE A 226 -7.47 12.90 2.44
CA PHE A 226 -6.27 13.30 1.72
C PHE A 226 -6.07 12.50 0.42
N ILE A 227 -6.17 11.18 0.49
CA ILE A 227 -6.07 10.32 -0.69
C ILE A 227 -7.20 10.63 -1.68
N ASN A 228 -8.42 10.78 -1.19
CA ASN A 228 -9.57 11.09 -2.03
C ASN A 228 -9.42 12.44 -2.73
N GLN A 229 -8.92 13.45 -2.02
CA GLN A 229 -8.73 14.79 -2.59
C GLN A 229 -7.75 14.80 -3.77
N TYR A 230 -6.61 14.11 -3.61
CA TYR A 230 -5.50 14.24 -4.57
C TYR A 230 -5.45 13.14 -5.63
N PHE A 231 -5.97 11.96 -5.36
CA PHE A 231 -5.83 10.81 -6.25
C PHE A 231 -7.16 10.18 -6.66
N LYS A 232 -8.24 10.39 -5.94
CA LYS A 232 -9.59 9.88 -6.24
C LYS A 232 -9.60 8.41 -6.66
N PRO A 233 -8.97 7.51 -5.91
CA PRO A 233 -8.96 6.11 -6.28
C PRO A 233 -10.33 5.47 -6.09
N GLN A 234 -10.58 4.37 -6.79
CA GLN A 234 -11.80 3.59 -6.60
C GLN A 234 -11.77 2.86 -5.25
N HIS A 235 -10.61 2.32 -4.87
CA HIS A 235 -10.44 1.58 -3.62
C HIS A 235 -9.17 2.02 -2.90
N ALA A 236 -9.19 2.02 -1.57
CA ALA A 236 -8.01 2.22 -0.74
C ALA A 236 -8.13 1.44 0.57
N LEU A 237 -7.00 0.92 1.03
CA LEU A 237 -6.89 0.10 2.23
C LEU A 237 -5.68 0.54 3.04
N ASN A 238 -5.87 0.79 4.34
CA ASN A 238 -4.77 0.98 5.28
C ASN A 238 -4.14 -0.37 5.62
N VAL A 239 -2.81 -0.40 5.65
CA VAL A 239 -2.03 -1.56 6.10
C VAL A 239 -1.24 -1.19 7.35
N ASP A 240 -0.17 -1.92 7.68
CA ASP A 240 0.58 -1.61 8.89
C ASP A 240 1.25 -0.22 8.80
N GLY A 241 1.14 0.52 9.87
CA GLY A 241 1.67 1.88 9.98
C GLY A 241 2.59 2.05 11.20
N GLY A 242 2.51 3.22 11.82
CA GLY A 242 3.34 3.53 12.97
C GLY A 242 4.83 3.42 12.66
N GLY A 243 5.59 2.78 13.52
CA GLY A 243 7.03 2.56 13.32
C GLY A 243 7.39 1.70 12.11
N SER A 244 6.43 0.96 11.55
CA SER A 244 6.64 0.12 10.38
C SER A 244 6.60 0.89 9.06
N THR A 245 6.00 2.08 9.02
CA THR A 245 5.83 2.88 7.81
C THR A 245 7.17 3.20 7.15
N THR A 246 7.43 2.55 6.02
CA THR A 246 8.69 2.67 5.28
C THR A 246 8.44 2.58 3.77
N MET A 247 9.10 3.43 3.00
CA MET A 247 9.13 3.39 1.55
C MET A 247 10.57 3.37 1.04
N TYR A 248 10.84 2.48 0.11
CA TYR A 248 12.12 2.30 -0.55
C TYR A 248 11.97 2.65 -2.03
N ILE A 249 12.91 3.44 -2.56
CA ILE A 249 13.04 3.70 -4.00
C ILE A 249 14.52 3.62 -4.35
N ARG A 250 14.88 2.63 -5.18
CA ARG A 250 16.25 2.40 -5.63
C ARG A 250 16.79 3.65 -6.33
N ASP A 251 18.04 3.98 -6.05
CA ASP A 251 18.76 5.11 -6.65
C ASP A 251 18.10 6.48 -6.41
N SER A 252 17.29 6.60 -5.37
CA SER A 252 16.66 7.86 -4.98
C SER A 252 17.68 8.89 -4.47
N ASN A 253 18.80 8.42 -3.93
CA ASN A 253 19.89 9.25 -3.39
C ASN A 253 19.51 10.15 -2.21
N LEU A 254 18.39 9.85 -1.53
CA LEU A 254 18.01 10.57 -0.29
C LEU A 254 18.67 10.00 0.95
N SER A 255 19.05 8.73 0.90
CA SER A 255 19.74 8.04 1.99
C SER A 255 20.63 6.92 1.44
N VAL A 256 21.54 6.41 2.26
CA VAL A 256 22.41 5.27 1.90
C VAL A 256 21.59 3.99 1.66
N THR A 257 20.45 3.86 2.32
CA THR A 257 19.56 2.70 2.22
C THR A 257 18.48 2.82 1.16
N ASP A 258 18.39 3.96 0.46
CA ASP A 258 17.31 4.32 -0.47
C ASP A 258 15.90 4.36 0.17
N VAL A 259 15.81 4.43 1.48
CA VAL A 259 14.57 4.77 2.19
C VAL A 259 14.30 6.26 1.98
N VAL A 260 13.11 6.59 1.48
CA VAL A 260 12.78 7.96 1.04
C VAL A 260 11.89 8.72 2.02
N ASN A 261 11.18 8.01 2.90
CA ASN A 261 10.39 8.63 3.95
C ASN A 261 11.20 8.78 5.25
N TYR A 262 10.55 9.20 6.32
CA TYR A 262 11.14 9.43 7.65
C TYR A 262 10.58 8.43 8.66
N PRO A 263 11.03 7.16 8.65
CA PRO A 263 10.54 6.16 9.61
C PRO A 263 10.88 6.58 11.04
N CYS A 264 9.95 6.39 11.97
CA CYS A 264 10.04 7.00 13.28
C CYS A 264 10.56 6.09 14.40
N ASP A 265 10.97 4.87 14.11
CA ASP A 265 11.31 3.90 15.15
C ASP A 265 12.58 4.27 15.93
N ASN A 266 13.50 5.03 15.32
CA ASN A 266 14.68 5.58 15.99
C ASN A 266 14.40 6.91 16.72
N LYS A 267 13.17 7.42 16.70
CA LYS A 267 12.76 8.69 17.31
C LYS A 267 13.54 9.92 16.82
N LYS A 268 14.01 9.86 15.57
CA LYS A 268 14.68 10.93 14.86
C LYS A 268 13.95 11.25 13.57
N PHE A 269 14.05 12.50 13.12
CA PHE A 269 13.54 12.92 11.83
C PHE A 269 14.65 12.75 10.78
N ASP A 270 14.90 11.50 10.39
CA ASP A 270 15.85 11.12 9.35
C ASP A 270 15.35 9.90 8.58
N HIS A 271 16.12 9.42 7.61
CA HIS A 271 15.73 8.27 6.78
C HIS A 271 16.16 6.90 7.34
N TYR A 272 16.65 6.84 8.58
CA TYR A 272 17.34 5.66 9.12
C TYR A 272 16.58 4.90 10.21
N GLY A 273 15.34 5.29 10.48
CA GLY A 273 14.50 4.68 11.52
C GLY A 273 13.64 3.52 11.07
N GLN A 274 13.94 2.85 9.95
CA GLN A 274 13.12 1.74 9.49
C GLN A 274 13.10 0.59 10.49
N ARG A 275 11.89 0.02 10.70
CA ARG A 275 11.68 -1.15 11.54
C ARG A 275 11.84 -2.43 10.74
N SER A 276 12.40 -3.47 11.34
CA SER A 276 12.33 -4.81 10.80
C SER A 276 10.92 -5.38 10.94
N VAL A 277 10.36 -5.88 9.86
CA VAL A 277 9.01 -6.42 9.77
C VAL A 277 9.01 -7.75 9.01
N ARG A 278 7.84 -8.37 8.82
CA ARG A 278 7.72 -9.70 8.22
C ARG A 278 7.20 -9.69 6.80
N THR A 279 6.42 -8.69 6.41
CA THR A 279 5.75 -8.68 5.11
C THR A 279 6.06 -7.39 4.35
N PHE A 280 6.13 -7.51 3.02
CA PHE A 280 6.52 -6.43 2.13
C PHE A 280 5.75 -6.51 0.82
N ILE A 281 5.46 -5.35 0.22
CA ILE A 281 5.01 -5.24 -1.16
C ILE A 281 6.13 -4.55 -1.94
N LEU A 282 6.75 -5.29 -2.85
CA LEU A 282 7.85 -4.81 -3.68
C LEU A 282 7.37 -4.52 -5.10
N VAL A 283 8.01 -3.56 -5.73
CA VAL A 283 7.87 -3.26 -7.16
C VAL A 283 9.14 -3.71 -7.85
N LYS A 284 8.99 -4.53 -8.89
CA LYS A 284 10.10 -5.04 -9.68
C LYS A 284 9.96 -4.60 -11.12
N LYS A 285 11.09 -4.28 -11.73
CA LYS A 285 11.15 -3.99 -13.17
C LYS A 285 11.47 -5.28 -13.90
N HIS A 286 10.71 -5.57 -14.97
CA HIS A 286 11.08 -6.63 -15.88
C HIS A 286 12.39 -6.26 -16.61
N SER A 287 13.37 -7.14 -16.59
CA SER A 287 14.63 -6.92 -17.27
C SER A 287 14.39 -6.74 -18.78
N ASN A 288 14.83 -5.59 -19.31
CA ASN A 288 14.86 -5.25 -20.73
C ASN A 288 13.51 -5.10 -21.44
N GLY A 289 12.39 -4.94 -20.75
CA GLY A 289 11.06 -4.89 -21.39
C GLY A 289 10.76 -6.15 -22.19
N GLN A 290 11.34 -7.29 -21.81
CA GLN A 290 11.12 -8.56 -22.49
C GLN A 290 9.70 -9.03 -22.23
N LEU A 291 8.88 -9.01 -23.26
CA LEU A 291 7.54 -9.59 -23.26
C LEU A 291 7.58 -11.12 -23.11
N PHE A 292 8.75 -11.72 -23.25
CA PHE A 292 8.93 -13.16 -23.25
C PHE A 292 10.04 -13.59 -22.29
N ASP A 293 9.89 -14.74 -21.71
CA ASP A 293 10.87 -15.31 -20.78
C ASP A 293 12.15 -15.76 -21.53
N SER A 294 11.96 -16.30 -22.71
CA SER A 294 13.06 -16.76 -23.56
C SER A 294 12.58 -16.96 -25.00
N GLY A 295 13.51 -17.27 -25.89
CA GLY A 295 13.25 -17.49 -27.31
C GLY A 295 13.58 -16.29 -28.17
N ASP A 296 13.73 -16.52 -29.48
CA ASP A 296 13.96 -15.49 -30.48
C ASP A 296 12.87 -15.44 -31.56
N GLY A 297 11.81 -16.25 -31.38
CA GLY A 297 10.67 -16.33 -32.28
C GLY A 297 10.87 -17.25 -33.48
N SER A 298 12.00 -17.94 -33.59
CA SER A 298 12.20 -18.96 -34.62
C SER A 298 11.44 -20.26 -34.31
N GLU A 299 11.25 -21.11 -35.32
CA GLU A 299 10.62 -22.42 -35.13
C GLU A 299 11.38 -23.30 -34.14
N ASP A 300 12.72 -23.20 -34.15
CA ASP A 300 13.59 -23.99 -33.27
C ASP A 300 13.74 -23.38 -31.86
N ASN A 301 13.39 -22.11 -31.67
CA ASN A 301 13.49 -21.39 -30.40
C ASN A 301 12.34 -20.40 -30.23
N PRO A 302 11.10 -20.90 -30.08
CA PRO A 302 9.91 -20.05 -29.98
C PRO A 302 9.91 -19.21 -28.69
N TYR A 303 9.23 -18.06 -28.74
CA TYR A 303 9.04 -17.24 -27.56
C TYR A 303 8.25 -17.98 -26.49
N ILE A 304 8.76 -17.97 -25.26
CA ILE A 304 8.08 -18.53 -24.08
C ILE A 304 7.40 -17.41 -23.30
N ILE A 305 6.10 -17.50 -23.20
CA ILE A 305 5.26 -16.55 -22.44
C ILE A 305 5.30 -16.95 -20.96
N LYS A 306 5.78 -16.06 -20.11
CA LYS A 306 5.95 -16.29 -18.68
C LYS A 306 4.71 -15.95 -17.85
N THR A 307 3.99 -14.93 -18.27
CA THR A 307 2.82 -14.43 -17.54
C THR A 307 1.69 -14.03 -18.50
N ALA A 308 0.48 -13.93 -17.98
CA ALA A 308 -0.66 -13.45 -18.77
C ALA A 308 -0.46 -12.03 -19.33
N ARG A 309 0.41 -11.22 -18.74
CA ARG A 309 0.80 -9.91 -19.28
C ARG A 309 1.49 -9.99 -20.63
N HIS A 310 2.19 -11.09 -20.90
CA HIS A 310 2.85 -11.31 -22.19
C HIS A 310 1.86 -11.61 -23.33
N MET A 311 0.59 -11.85 -23.01
CA MET A 311 -0.46 -12.20 -23.97
C MET A 311 -1.28 -11.00 -24.44
N GLN A 312 -1.06 -9.81 -23.89
CA GLN A 312 -1.69 -8.56 -24.30
C GLN A 312 -0.76 -7.71 -25.16
#